data_734433017aaaff105f193da4443d16d0
#
_entry.id   734433017aaaff105f193da4443d16d0
#
_cell.length_a   1.000
_cell.length_b   1.000
_cell.length_c   1.000
_cell.angle_alpha   90.00
_cell.angle_beta   90.00
_cell.angle_gamma   90.00
#
_symmetry.space_group_name_H-M   'P 1'
#
loop_
_entity.id
_entity.type
_entity.pdbx_description
1 polymer ?
#
loop_
_entity_poly.entity_id
_entity_poly.type
_entity_poly.pdbx_seq_one_letter_code
_entity_poly.pdbx_strand_id
1 'polypeptide(L)'
;MRGPTLLAVLLLALSNTNADAGTHHRIASAHGPIHTWTPDAYDASTAGLVIYVHGYFTSVDRAWKQHHLAKQFASSGINALFIACSAPDDWRSPVRWSSVDELLATVAKMSEGGLPKGRIVVIGHSGAHRTIERWLSEDRIDTIILLDALYGEVAAFRAWIDGAIDRRLIDVAALTRRWGDQLHALLPETVVFDEFPPARGAHLTGARDARVVYVRSQFDHMSLVTNGIAIPIVLRALAVPIIAPSSSHASERAP
;
A
#
# COMPACT_ATOMS: atom_id res chain seq x y z
N MET A 1 13.93 -38.60 54.12
CA MET A 1 14.77 -38.20 52.98
C MET A 1 13.85 -37.61 51.92
N ARG A 2 13.88 -36.31 51.75
CA ARG A 2 13.07 -35.57 50.75
C ARG A 2 13.98 -35.22 49.57
N GLY A 3 13.65 -35.78 48.39
CA GLY A 3 14.38 -35.51 47.16
C GLY A 3 14.07 -34.10 46.60
N PRO A 4 15.01 -33.46 45.91
CA PRO A 4 14.80 -32.12 45.32
C PRO A 4 13.95 -32.20 44.06
N THR A 5 12.89 -31.42 44.04
CA THR A 5 12.04 -31.20 42.86
C THR A 5 12.79 -30.25 41.91
N LEU A 6 13.23 -30.78 40.77
CA LEU A 6 13.78 -29.95 39.68
C LEU A 6 12.66 -29.14 39.03
N LEU A 7 12.69 -27.85 39.20
CA LEU A 7 11.84 -26.89 38.50
C LEU A 7 12.42 -26.68 37.09
N ALA A 8 11.80 -27.27 36.06
CA ALA A 8 12.17 -27.04 34.67
C ALA A 8 11.64 -25.64 34.25
N VAL A 9 12.55 -24.68 34.12
CA VAL A 9 12.25 -23.38 33.54
C VAL A 9 12.17 -23.53 32.03
N LEU A 10 10.93 -23.51 31.51
CA LEU A 10 10.67 -23.50 30.06
C LEU A 10 10.97 -22.09 29.54
N LEU A 11 12.16 -21.88 28.97
CA LEU A 11 12.46 -20.67 28.18
C LEU A 11 11.63 -20.72 26.90
N LEU A 12 10.52 -20.00 26.85
CA LEU A 12 9.88 -19.65 25.59
C LEU A 12 10.80 -18.67 24.85
N ALA A 13 11.54 -19.18 23.88
CA ALA A 13 12.19 -18.34 22.87
C ALA A 13 11.07 -17.66 22.06
N LEU A 14 10.78 -16.41 22.38
CA LEU A 14 10.00 -15.53 21.53
C LEU A 14 10.85 -15.29 20.27
N SER A 15 10.56 -16.04 19.22
CA SER A 15 11.07 -15.76 17.88
C SER A 15 10.50 -14.39 17.49
N ASN A 16 11.32 -13.34 17.63
CA ASN A 16 11.08 -12.07 16.96
C ASN A 16 11.17 -12.36 15.47
N THR A 17 10.05 -12.68 14.83
CA THR A 17 9.92 -12.56 13.39
C THR A 17 10.09 -11.06 13.11
N ASN A 18 11.21 -10.69 12.47
CA ASN A 18 11.43 -9.33 12.00
C ASN A 18 10.30 -8.98 11.03
N ALA A 19 9.28 -8.29 11.52
CA ALA A 19 8.13 -7.87 10.72
C ALA A 19 8.53 -6.86 9.61
N ASP A 20 9.78 -6.44 9.59
CA ASP A 20 10.37 -5.49 8.64
C ASP A 20 11.39 -6.18 7.70
N ALA A 21 11.40 -7.53 7.63
CA ALA A 21 12.33 -8.29 6.82
C ALA A 21 12.15 -7.96 5.32
N GLY A 22 13.14 -7.29 4.74
CA GLY A 22 13.14 -6.84 3.34
C GLY A 22 14.28 -5.86 3.04
N THR A 23 14.51 -5.64 1.75
CA THR A 23 15.57 -4.75 1.26
C THR A 23 15.03 -3.36 0.98
N HIS A 24 15.59 -2.36 1.62
CA HIS A 24 15.22 -0.94 1.47
C HIS A 24 16.35 -0.15 0.82
N HIS A 25 15.99 0.68 -0.16
CA HIS A 25 16.89 1.67 -0.74
C HIS A 25 16.25 3.05 -0.73
N ARG A 26 17.08 4.08 -0.53
CA ARG A 26 16.70 5.48 -0.69
C ARG A 26 17.46 6.05 -1.88
N ILE A 27 16.75 6.50 -2.89
CA ILE A 27 17.27 7.02 -4.15
C ILE A 27 17.13 8.54 -4.14
N ALA A 28 18.20 9.28 -4.42
CA ALA A 28 18.14 10.70 -4.66
C ALA A 28 17.74 10.97 -6.12
N SER A 29 16.85 11.94 -6.35
CA SER A 29 16.48 12.38 -7.69
C SER A 29 16.26 13.89 -7.76
N ALA A 30 16.18 14.43 -8.97
CA ALA A 30 15.87 15.84 -9.20
C ALA A 30 14.43 16.21 -8.74
N HIS A 31 13.53 15.21 -8.66
CA HIS A 31 12.14 15.38 -8.23
C HIS A 31 11.94 15.12 -6.75
N GLY A 32 13.02 14.95 -6.00
CA GLY A 32 13.04 14.60 -4.59
C GLY A 32 13.36 13.13 -4.33
N PRO A 33 13.50 12.74 -3.05
CA PRO A 33 13.82 11.36 -2.69
C PRO A 33 12.75 10.36 -3.13
N ILE A 34 13.20 9.12 -3.37
CA ILE A 34 12.35 7.95 -3.57
C ILE A 34 12.81 6.88 -2.59
N HIS A 35 11.89 6.20 -1.94
CA HIS A 35 12.19 4.97 -1.20
C HIS A 35 11.68 3.78 -1.99
N THR A 36 12.48 2.73 -2.10
CA THR A 36 12.06 1.44 -2.63
C THR A 36 12.22 0.37 -1.56
N TRP A 37 11.34 -0.61 -1.55
CA TRP A 37 11.42 -1.73 -0.63
C TRP A 37 10.87 -3.00 -1.29
N THR A 38 11.57 -4.12 -1.07
CA THR A 38 11.13 -5.45 -1.48
C THR A 38 11.13 -6.38 -0.27
N PRO A 39 10.17 -7.30 -0.13
CA PRO A 39 10.19 -8.32 0.92
C PRO A 39 11.33 -9.31 0.70
N ASP A 40 11.79 -10.03 1.75
CA ASP A 40 12.86 -11.03 1.64
C ASP A 40 12.54 -12.15 0.64
N ALA A 41 11.27 -12.56 0.57
CA ALA A 41 10.82 -13.59 -0.38
C ALA A 41 10.33 -12.99 -1.71
N TYR A 42 10.93 -11.87 -2.15
CA TYR A 42 10.56 -11.18 -3.38
C TYR A 42 10.86 -12.03 -4.61
N ASP A 43 9.85 -12.21 -5.45
CA ASP A 43 9.98 -12.86 -6.77
C ASP A 43 9.62 -11.85 -7.86
N ALA A 44 10.64 -11.33 -8.54
CA ALA A 44 10.49 -10.33 -9.60
C ALA A 44 9.66 -10.81 -10.80
N SER A 45 9.57 -12.12 -11.02
CA SER A 45 8.85 -12.70 -12.16
C SER A 45 7.31 -12.60 -12.00
N THR A 46 6.83 -12.58 -10.76
CA THR A 46 5.41 -12.52 -10.42
C THR A 46 5.01 -11.26 -9.65
N ALA A 47 6.01 -10.42 -9.28
CA ALA A 47 5.79 -9.22 -8.49
C ALA A 47 4.96 -8.16 -9.22
N GLY A 48 4.13 -7.46 -8.44
CA GLY A 48 3.52 -6.20 -8.85
C GLY A 48 4.38 -4.99 -8.50
N LEU A 49 3.91 -3.81 -8.91
CA LEU A 49 4.44 -2.51 -8.53
C LEU A 49 3.42 -1.79 -7.65
N VAL A 50 3.82 -1.32 -6.46
CA VAL A 50 2.98 -0.51 -5.58
C VAL A 50 3.67 0.83 -5.37
N ILE A 51 3.02 1.92 -5.77
CA ILE A 51 3.54 3.28 -5.65
C ILE A 51 2.74 4.02 -4.59
N TYR A 52 3.41 4.49 -3.54
CA TYR A 52 2.83 5.29 -2.48
C TYR A 52 3.18 6.77 -2.68
N VAL A 53 2.16 7.63 -2.70
CA VAL A 53 2.25 9.08 -2.80
C VAL A 53 1.75 9.69 -1.49
N HIS A 54 2.63 10.44 -0.79
CA HIS A 54 2.27 11.06 0.49
C HIS A 54 1.42 12.33 0.33
N GLY A 55 0.77 12.77 1.40
CA GLY A 55 0.00 14.00 1.46
C GLY A 55 0.85 15.26 1.60
N TYR A 56 0.18 16.42 1.77
CA TYR A 56 0.84 17.72 2.01
C TYR A 56 1.49 17.81 3.39
N PHE A 57 2.33 18.83 3.57
CA PHE A 57 2.98 19.22 4.83
C PHE A 57 3.90 18.15 5.42
N THR A 58 4.37 17.23 4.60
CA THR A 58 5.36 16.21 4.93
C THR A 58 6.32 16.00 3.77
N SER A 59 7.34 15.19 3.96
CA SER A 59 8.22 14.71 2.89
C SER A 59 8.14 13.20 2.80
N VAL A 60 8.59 12.62 1.69
CA VAL A 60 8.62 11.16 1.54
C VAL A 60 9.48 10.49 2.60
N ASP A 61 10.63 11.09 2.99
CA ASP A 61 11.48 10.59 4.07
C ASP A 61 10.74 10.55 5.42
N ARG A 62 9.97 11.63 5.70
CA ARG A 62 9.17 11.72 6.92
C ARG A 62 8.00 10.75 6.88
N ALA A 63 7.28 10.66 5.77
CA ALA A 63 6.20 9.69 5.57
C ALA A 63 6.71 8.26 5.69
N TRP A 64 7.85 7.92 5.05
CA TRP A 64 8.47 6.61 5.19
C TRP A 64 8.64 6.18 6.64
N LYS A 65 9.18 7.09 7.44
CA LYS A 65 9.48 6.84 8.87
C LYS A 65 8.22 6.88 9.74
N GLN A 66 7.41 7.95 9.65
CA GLN A 66 6.29 8.20 10.56
C GLN A 66 5.06 7.34 10.25
N HIS A 67 4.85 6.98 8.97
CA HIS A 67 3.81 6.06 8.59
C HIS A 67 4.28 4.60 8.68
N HIS A 68 5.52 4.34 9.11
CA HIS A 68 6.08 2.98 9.21
C HIS A 68 5.87 2.16 7.92
N LEU A 69 6.11 2.76 6.74
CA LEU A 69 5.69 2.17 5.46
C LEU A 69 6.29 0.78 5.21
N ALA A 70 7.58 0.56 5.47
CA ALA A 70 8.20 -0.76 5.33
C ALA A 70 7.44 -1.84 6.13
N LYS A 71 7.10 -1.53 7.40
CA LYS A 71 6.35 -2.44 8.27
C LYS A 71 4.93 -2.72 7.77
N GLN A 72 4.25 -1.68 7.26
CA GLN A 72 2.92 -1.83 6.71
C GLN A 72 2.93 -2.64 5.41
N PHE A 73 3.92 -2.42 4.54
CA PHE A 73 4.11 -3.22 3.33
C PHE A 73 4.43 -4.68 3.66
N ALA A 74 5.38 -4.92 4.57
CA ALA A 74 5.68 -6.28 5.06
C ALA A 74 4.43 -6.97 5.62
N SER A 75 3.63 -6.25 6.42
CA SER A 75 2.39 -6.78 7.01
C SER A 75 1.30 -7.10 5.99
N SER A 76 1.37 -6.58 4.77
CA SER A 76 0.45 -6.92 3.69
C SER A 76 0.67 -8.32 3.14
N GLY A 77 1.91 -8.82 3.19
CA GLY A 77 2.32 -10.11 2.66
C GLY A 77 2.26 -10.24 1.14
N ILE A 78 2.08 -9.14 0.38
CA ILE A 78 2.02 -9.21 -1.08
C ILE A 78 3.42 -9.21 -1.71
N ASN A 79 3.58 -9.90 -2.83
CA ASN A 79 4.80 -9.90 -3.63
C ASN A 79 4.83 -8.68 -4.54
N ALA A 80 5.49 -7.61 -4.11
CA ALA A 80 5.58 -6.37 -4.88
C ALA A 80 6.90 -5.62 -4.63
N LEU A 81 7.35 -4.86 -5.63
CA LEU A 81 8.27 -3.75 -5.42
C LEU A 81 7.46 -2.56 -4.94
N PHE A 82 7.71 -2.10 -3.71
CA PHE A 82 7.09 -0.91 -3.14
C PHE A 82 7.97 0.32 -3.43
N ILE A 83 7.34 1.39 -3.91
CA ILE A 83 7.97 2.65 -4.24
C ILE A 83 7.22 3.74 -3.49
N ALA A 84 7.89 4.51 -2.63
CA ALA A 84 7.33 5.74 -2.09
C ALA A 84 8.06 6.93 -2.72
N CYS A 85 7.33 7.84 -3.34
CA CYS A 85 7.90 8.97 -4.06
C CYS A 85 7.50 10.32 -3.44
N SER A 86 8.31 11.34 -3.72
CA SER A 86 8.02 12.71 -3.30
C SER A 86 6.77 13.25 -3.98
N ALA A 87 5.90 13.89 -3.20
CA ALA A 87 4.69 14.59 -3.64
C ALA A 87 4.85 16.11 -3.46
N PRO A 88 3.90 16.94 -3.91
CA PRO A 88 3.89 18.37 -3.61
C PRO A 88 3.92 18.64 -2.10
N ASP A 89 4.66 19.66 -1.68
CA ASP A 89 4.76 20.03 -0.27
C ASP A 89 3.44 20.61 0.28
N ASP A 90 2.68 21.29 -0.59
CA ASP A 90 1.38 21.89 -0.30
C ASP A 90 0.53 22.05 -1.59
N TRP A 91 -0.67 22.67 -1.47
CA TRP A 91 -1.59 22.87 -2.60
C TRP A 91 -1.09 23.89 -3.65
N ARG A 92 -0.03 24.70 -3.36
CA ARG A 92 0.57 25.69 -4.26
C ARG A 92 1.80 25.12 -4.96
N SER A 93 2.44 24.13 -4.36
CA SER A 93 3.64 23.51 -4.89
C SER A 93 3.33 22.72 -6.17
N PRO A 94 4.24 22.68 -7.16
CA PRO A 94 4.04 21.90 -8.37
C PRO A 94 4.03 20.39 -8.07
N VAL A 95 3.34 19.61 -8.89
CA VAL A 95 3.45 18.16 -8.89
C VAL A 95 4.89 17.77 -9.20
N ARG A 96 5.48 16.89 -8.39
CA ARG A 96 6.89 16.51 -8.50
C ARG A 96 7.15 15.55 -9.66
N TRP A 97 6.25 14.61 -9.89
CA TRP A 97 6.34 13.60 -10.95
C TRP A 97 5.22 13.81 -11.95
N SER A 98 5.59 14.22 -13.16
CA SER A 98 4.61 14.52 -14.21
C SER A 98 3.92 13.26 -14.76
N SER A 99 4.61 12.12 -14.73
CA SER A 99 4.09 10.82 -15.15
C SER A 99 4.67 9.68 -14.29
N VAL A 100 3.97 8.55 -14.29
CA VAL A 100 4.45 7.30 -13.67
C VAL A 100 5.69 6.78 -14.41
N ASP A 101 5.72 6.90 -15.73
CA ASP A 101 6.85 6.44 -16.53
C ASP A 101 8.15 7.16 -16.18
N GLU A 102 8.11 8.47 -15.89
CA GLU A 102 9.28 9.24 -15.44
C GLU A 102 9.80 8.72 -14.09
N LEU A 103 8.90 8.46 -13.13
CA LEU A 103 9.24 7.87 -11.85
C LEU A 103 9.88 6.49 -12.04
N LEU A 104 9.22 5.61 -12.80
CA LEU A 104 9.67 4.24 -13.02
C LEU A 104 11.01 4.18 -13.78
N ALA A 105 11.21 5.05 -14.77
CA ALA A 105 12.49 5.16 -15.46
C ALA A 105 13.63 5.59 -14.52
N THR A 106 13.32 6.42 -13.52
CA THR A 106 14.30 6.82 -12.49
C THR A 106 14.63 5.66 -11.56
N VAL A 107 13.63 4.90 -11.10
CA VAL A 107 13.85 3.72 -10.26
C VAL A 107 14.60 2.62 -11.01
N ALA A 108 14.25 2.37 -12.28
CA ALA A 108 14.87 1.34 -13.11
C ALA A 108 16.40 1.50 -13.26
N LYS A 109 16.88 2.76 -13.33
CA LYS A 109 18.33 3.04 -13.42
C LYS A 109 19.12 2.58 -12.21
N MET A 110 18.45 2.39 -11.08
CA MET A 110 19.05 2.00 -9.80
C MET A 110 18.75 0.53 -9.43
N SER A 111 17.95 -0.17 -10.26
CA SER A 111 17.53 -1.55 -10.01
C SER A 111 18.31 -2.50 -10.91
N GLU A 112 19.25 -3.28 -10.35
CA GLU A 112 20.11 -4.22 -11.10
C GLU A 112 19.32 -5.28 -11.89
N GLY A 113 18.10 -5.63 -11.45
CA GLY A 113 17.23 -6.64 -12.09
C GLY A 113 16.12 -6.05 -12.97
N GLY A 114 16.08 -4.73 -13.16
CA GLY A 114 14.95 -4.05 -13.82
C GLY A 114 13.71 -3.97 -12.93
N LEU A 115 12.59 -3.51 -13.52
CA LEU A 115 11.31 -3.40 -12.81
C LEU A 115 10.41 -4.62 -13.09
N PRO A 116 9.57 -5.02 -12.13
CA PRO A 116 8.52 -6.00 -12.37
C PRO A 116 7.61 -5.55 -13.53
N LYS A 117 7.14 -6.52 -14.33
CA LYS A 117 6.20 -6.28 -15.42
C LYS A 117 4.73 -6.42 -14.98
N GLY A 118 4.51 -6.69 -13.70
CA GLY A 118 3.19 -6.86 -13.13
C GLY A 118 2.35 -5.59 -13.09
N ARG A 119 1.21 -5.70 -12.44
CA ARG A 119 0.24 -4.62 -12.26
C ARG A 119 0.84 -3.43 -11.52
N ILE A 120 0.40 -2.22 -11.88
CA ILE A 120 0.75 -0.99 -11.17
C ILE A 120 -0.42 -0.58 -10.30
N VAL A 121 -0.15 -0.54 -9.00
CA VAL A 121 -1.07 -0.04 -7.98
C VAL A 121 -0.56 1.30 -7.48
N VAL A 122 -1.40 2.32 -7.46
CA VAL A 122 -1.08 3.63 -6.89
C VAL A 122 -1.87 3.84 -5.61
N ILE A 123 -1.18 4.17 -4.52
CA ILE A 123 -1.78 4.52 -3.23
C ILE A 123 -1.52 6.00 -2.97
N GLY A 124 -2.55 6.79 -2.77
CA GLY A 124 -2.42 8.18 -2.39
C GLY A 124 -3.06 8.49 -1.05
N HIS A 125 -2.40 9.33 -0.27
CA HIS A 125 -2.94 9.88 0.97
C HIS A 125 -3.15 11.38 0.82
N SER A 126 -4.34 11.87 1.23
CA SER A 126 -4.58 13.33 1.37
C SER A 126 -4.24 14.11 0.08
N GLY A 127 -3.35 15.09 0.15
CA GLY A 127 -2.89 15.92 -0.96
C GLY A 127 -2.25 15.17 -2.14
N ALA A 128 -2.05 13.85 -2.05
CA ALA A 128 -1.59 13.01 -3.15
C ALA A 128 -2.53 13.04 -4.36
N HIS A 129 -3.82 13.41 -4.16
CA HIS A 129 -4.83 13.46 -5.23
C HIS A 129 -4.34 14.21 -6.47
N ARG A 130 -3.63 15.34 -6.31
CA ARG A 130 -3.12 16.12 -7.44
C ARG A 130 -2.09 15.38 -8.30
N THR A 131 -1.26 14.56 -7.67
CA THR A 131 -0.31 13.71 -8.40
C THR A 131 -1.05 12.57 -9.11
N ILE A 132 -1.98 11.91 -8.42
CA ILE A 132 -2.76 10.82 -8.99
C ILE A 132 -3.64 11.32 -10.15
N GLU A 133 -4.27 12.47 -10.02
CA GLU A 133 -5.07 13.08 -11.08
C GLU A 133 -4.27 13.28 -12.37
N ARG A 134 -2.99 13.73 -12.25
CA ARG A 134 -2.08 13.81 -13.39
C ARG A 134 -1.81 12.46 -14.05
N TRP A 135 -1.85 11.39 -13.29
CA TRP A 135 -1.55 10.04 -13.72
C TRP A 135 -2.77 9.26 -14.22
N LEU A 136 -3.98 9.83 -14.19
CA LEU A 136 -5.20 9.15 -14.66
C LEU A 136 -5.18 8.79 -16.15
N SER A 137 -4.33 9.47 -16.95
CA SER A 137 -4.12 9.14 -18.37
C SER A 137 -3.13 8.00 -18.61
N GLU A 138 -2.49 7.46 -17.56
CA GLU A 138 -1.50 6.39 -17.67
C GLU A 138 -2.19 5.03 -17.74
N ASP A 139 -2.15 4.39 -18.89
CA ASP A 139 -2.83 3.10 -19.13
C ASP A 139 -2.23 1.94 -18.33
N ARG A 140 -1.00 2.09 -17.83
CA ARG A 140 -0.34 1.06 -17.01
C ARG A 140 -0.85 0.97 -15.58
N ILE A 141 -1.57 1.98 -15.10
CA ILE A 141 -2.19 1.95 -13.77
C ILE A 141 -3.49 1.14 -13.86
N ASP A 142 -3.54 0.03 -13.16
CA ASP A 142 -4.72 -0.81 -13.10
C ASP A 142 -5.51 -0.64 -11.78
N THR A 143 -4.86 -0.17 -10.72
CA THR A 143 -5.53 0.00 -9.43
C THR A 143 -5.12 1.33 -8.78
N ILE A 144 -6.12 2.10 -8.36
CA ILE A 144 -5.94 3.30 -7.54
C ILE A 144 -6.55 3.06 -6.17
N ILE A 145 -5.78 3.39 -5.12
CA ILE A 145 -6.22 3.37 -3.72
C ILE A 145 -6.13 4.80 -3.19
N LEU A 146 -7.24 5.37 -2.79
CA LEU A 146 -7.34 6.70 -2.20
C LEU A 146 -7.54 6.56 -0.69
N LEU A 147 -6.55 6.95 0.09
CA LEU A 147 -6.64 7.01 1.55
C LEU A 147 -6.96 8.45 1.96
N ASP A 148 -8.24 8.75 2.09
CA ASP A 148 -8.76 10.10 2.35
C ASP A 148 -8.18 11.14 1.37
N ALA A 149 -8.15 10.78 0.08
CA ALA A 149 -7.49 11.52 -0.98
C ALA A 149 -8.42 11.91 -2.16
N LEU A 150 -9.73 11.79 -2.01
CA LEU A 150 -10.71 12.25 -3.01
C LEU A 150 -11.22 13.65 -2.62
N TYR A 151 -10.50 14.71 -2.99
CA TYR A 151 -10.84 16.10 -2.64
C TYR A 151 -11.58 16.85 -3.76
N GLY A 152 -12.45 16.21 -4.48
CA GLY A 152 -13.15 16.69 -5.65
C GLY A 152 -12.96 15.68 -6.79
N GLU A 153 -12.68 16.14 -7.96
CA GLU A 153 -12.29 15.37 -9.17
C GLU A 153 -13.16 14.12 -9.44
N VAL A 154 -14.37 14.07 -8.87
CA VAL A 154 -15.32 12.93 -8.97
C VAL A 154 -15.51 12.48 -10.42
N ALA A 155 -15.66 13.46 -11.34
CA ALA A 155 -15.84 13.17 -12.76
C ALA A 155 -14.59 12.52 -13.39
N ALA A 156 -13.39 12.93 -12.98
CA ALA A 156 -12.13 12.39 -13.50
C ALA A 156 -11.92 10.93 -13.05
N PHE A 157 -12.13 10.64 -11.75
CA PHE A 157 -12.05 9.27 -11.23
C PHE A 157 -13.15 8.37 -11.81
N ARG A 158 -14.37 8.91 -11.99
CA ARG A 158 -15.44 8.19 -12.67
C ARG A 158 -15.04 7.83 -14.11
N ALA A 159 -14.56 8.79 -14.89
CA ALA A 159 -14.13 8.56 -16.26
C ALA A 159 -12.96 7.57 -16.32
N TRP A 160 -12.02 7.64 -15.35
CA TRP A 160 -10.92 6.69 -15.28
C TRP A 160 -11.42 5.26 -15.05
N ILE A 161 -12.29 5.02 -14.08
CA ILE A 161 -12.79 3.67 -13.80
C ILE A 161 -13.66 3.13 -14.95
N ASP A 162 -14.42 3.98 -15.63
CA ASP A 162 -15.22 3.59 -16.79
C ASP A 162 -14.38 3.32 -18.05
N GLY A 163 -13.14 3.86 -18.09
CA GLY A 163 -12.26 3.77 -19.27
C GLY A 163 -11.71 2.38 -19.58
N ALA A 164 -11.65 1.45 -18.58
CA ALA A 164 -11.26 0.07 -18.81
C ALA A 164 -11.86 -0.88 -17.76
N ILE A 165 -12.25 -2.07 -18.19
CA ILE A 165 -12.96 -3.04 -17.33
C ILE A 165 -12.08 -3.65 -16.25
N ASP A 166 -10.79 -3.69 -16.43
CA ASP A 166 -9.79 -4.21 -15.49
C ASP A 166 -9.27 -3.16 -14.50
N ARG A 167 -9.66 -1.89 -14.64
CA ARG A 167 -9.34 -0.84 -13.66
C ARG A 167 -10.10 -1.05 -12.36
N ARG A 168 -9.41 -0.83 -11.24
CA ARG A 168 -9.96 -0.96 -9.89
C ARG A 168 -9.77 0.31 -9.08
N LEU A 169 -10.77 0.64 -8.28
CA LEU A 169 -10.74 1.77 -7.36
C LEU A 169 -11.07 1.29 -5.95
N ILE A 170 -10.20 1.63 -5.00
CA ILE A 170 -10.46 1.47 -3.56
C ILE A 170 -10.42 2.86 -2.95
N ASP A 171 -11.58 3.39 -2.57
CA ASP A 171 -11.69 4.68 -1.91
C ASP A 171 -11.96 4.48 -0.41
N VAL A 172 -11.11 5.07 0.41
CA VAL A 172 -11.22 5.04 1.87
C VAL A 172 -11.39 6.48 2.36
N ALA A 173 -12.58 6.83 2.81
CA ALA A 173 -12.93 8.20 3.14
C ALA A 173 -13.13 8.41 4.65
N ALA A 174 -12.48 9.44 5.17
CA ALA A 174 -12.68 10.01 6.49
C ALA A 174 -13.21 11.45 6.38
N LEU A 175 -12.36 12.41 6.06
CA LEU A 175 -12.75 13.80 5.78
C LEU A 175 -13.38 13.98 4.39
N THR A 176 -13.03 13.08 3.45
CA THR A 176 -13.46 13.15 2.05
C THR A 176 -14.79 12.46 1.78
N ARG A 177 -15.52 12.00 2.80
CA ARG A 177 -16.78 11.24 2.67
C ARG A 177 -17.79 11.84 1.69
N ARG A 178 -17.95 13.16 1.69
CA ARG A 178 -18.91 13.82 0.80
C ARG A 178 -18.61 13.55 -0.68
N TRP A 179 -17.35 13.49 -1.07
CA TRP A 179 -16.96 13.22 -2.45
C TRP A 179 -16.97 11.72 -2.75
N GLY A 180 -16.57 10.89 -1.76
CA GLY A 180 -16.73 9.44 -1.83
C GLY A 180 -18.19 9.04 -2.04
N ASP A 181 -19.11 9.52 -1.20
CA ASP A 181 -20.56 9.26 -1.34
C ASP A 181 -21.08 9.71 -2.72
N GLN A 182 -20.61 10.87 -3.23
CA GLN A 182 -20.99 11.36 -4.56
C GLN A 182 -20.47 10.45 -5.68
N LEU A 183 -19.20 10.03 -5.62
CA LEU A 183 -18.60 9.14 -6.64
C LEU A 183 -19.30 7.78 -6.65
N HIS A 184 -19.49 7.18 -5.48
CA HIS A 184 -20.03 5.83 -5.37
C HIS A 184 -21.54 5.77 -5.65
N ALA A 185 -22.27 6.87 -5.50
CA ALA A 185 -23.64 6.98 -5.99
C ALA A 185 -23.75 6.88 -7.52
N LEU A 186 -22.66 7.16 -8.25
CA LEU A 186 -22.56 7.04 -9.71
C LEU A 186 -22.03 5.68 -10.17
N LEU A 187 -21.60 4.80 -9.23
CA LEU A 187 -20.97 3.50 -9.49
C LEU A 187 -21.78 2.41 -8.77
N PRO A 188 -22.87 1.89 -9.37
CA PRO A 188 -23.80 0.98 -8.69
C PRO A 188 -23.18 -0.37 -8.31
N GLU A 189 -22.05 -0.75 -8.95
CA GLU A 189 -21.29 -1.95 -8.62
C GLU A 189 -20.39 -1.80 -7.38
N THR A 190 -20.38 -0.65 -6.70
CA THR A 190 -19.54 -0.41 -5.53
C THR A 190 -19.88 -1.33 -4.37
N VAL A 191 -18.85 -2.03 -3.85
CA VAL A 191 -18.94 -2.75 -2.58
C VAL A 191 -18.59 -1.78 -1.45
N VAL A 192 -19.55 -1.51 -0.57
CA VAL A 192 -19.43 -0.53 0.51
C VAL A 192 -19.16 -1.22 1.84
N PHE A 193 -18.20 -0.68 2.59
CA PHE A 193 -17.92 -1.06 3.98
C PHE A 193 -18.08 0.19 4.85
N ASP A 194 -18.84 0.07 5.95
CA ASP A 194 -19.05 1.21 6.87
C ASP A 194 -17.88 1.40 7.85
N GLU A 195 -16.96 0.42 7.92
CA GLU A 195 -15.76 0.50 8.75
C GLU A 195 -14.70 -0.53 8.30
N PHE A 196 -13.46 -0.33 8.72
CA PHE A 196 -12.42 -1.36 8.62
C PHE A 196 -12.65 -2.45 9.67
N PRO A 197 -12.28 -3.71 9.38
CA PRO A 197 -12.18 -4.74 10.41
C PRO A 197 -11.22 -4.29 11.53
N PRO A 198 -11.49 -4.64 12.80
CA PRO A 198 -10.72 -4.14 13.95
C PRO A 198 -9.30 -4.73 14.06
N ALA A 199 -9.00 -5.82 13.35
CA ALA A 199 -7.74 -6.54 13.49
C ALA A 199 -6.83 -6.37 12.26
N ARG A 200 -5.52 -6.17 12.49
CA ARG A 200 -4.52 -6.01 11.42
C ARG A 200 -4.46 -7.17 10.41
N GLY A 201 -4.76 -8.40 10.85
CA GLY A 201 -4.79 -9.59 10.01
C GLY A 201 -6.10 -9.83 9.26
N ALA A 202 -7.12 -9.01 9.52
CA ALA A 202 -8.42 -9.17 8.90
C ALA A 202 -8.44 -8.77 7.42
N HIS A 203 -9.51 -9.17 6.74
CA HIS A 203 -9.75 -8.88 5.33
C HIS A 203 -11.08 -8.17 5.14
N LEU A 204 -11.17 -7.31 4.14
CA LEU A 204 -12.45 -6.80 3.63
C LEU A 204 -13.06 -7.93 2.77
N THR A 205 -13.99 -8.69 3.35
CA THR A 205 -14.60 -9.84 2.68
C THR A 205 -15.36 -9.39 1.42
N GLY A 206 -15.04 -9.99 0.28
CA GLY A 206 -15.61 -9.60 -1.02
C GLY A 206 -14.89 -8.44 -1.72
N ALA A 207 -14.02 -7.68 -1.02
CA ALA A 207 -13.29 -6.59 -1.66
C ALA A 207 -12.31 -7.08 -2.74
N ARG A 208 -11.77 -8.30 -2.60
CA ARG A 208 -10.77 -8.81 -3.56
C ARG A 208 -11.31 -8.95 -4.98
N ASP A 209 -12.56 -9.33 -5.12
CA ASP A 209 -13.22 -9.56 -6.40
C ASP A 209 -13.98 -8.32 -6.90
N ALA A 210 -14.13 -7.32 -6.04
CA ALA A 210 -14.83 -6.09 -6.38
C ALA A 210 -13.94 -5.15 -7.21
N ARG A 211 -14.52 -4.61 -8.29
CA ARG A 211 -13.89 -3.60 -9.13
C ARG A 211 -13.82 -2.25 -8.44
N VAL A 212 -14.86 -1.90 -7.68
CA VAL A 212 -14.95 -0.66 -6.92
C VAL A 212 -15.28 -0.98 -5.47
N VAL A 213 -14.45 -0.47 -4.57
CA VAL A 213 -14.59 -0.64 -3.12
C VAL A 213 -14.64 0.73 -2.46
N TYR A 214 -15.59 0.95 -1.58
CA TYR A 214 -15.71 2.16 -0.77
C TYR A 214 -15.74 1.81 0.71
N VAL A 215 -14.81 2.38 1.48
CA VAL A 215 -14.75 2.22 2.93
C VAL A 215 -15.01 3.56 3.61
N ARG A 216 -16.13 3.65 4.34
CA ARG A 216 -16.42 4.78 5.25
C ARG A 216 -15.65 4.57 6.53
N SER A 217 -14.43 5.13 6.59
CA SER A 217 -13.50 4.84 7.67
C SER A 217 -13.97 5.39 9.02
N GLN A 218 -13.83 4.58 10.07
CA GLN A 218 -13.91 5.01 11.46
C GLN A 218 -12.60 5.67 11.95
N PHE A 219 -11.51 5.53 11.19
CA PHE A 219 -10.23 6.16 11.52
C PHE A 219 -10.22 7.61 11.04
N ASP A 220 -9.53 8.46 11.78
CA ASP A 220 -9.25 9.83 11.35
C ASP A 220 -8.23 9.87 10.20
N HIS A 221 -8.09 11.04 9.59
CA HIS A 221 -7.23 11.31 8.45
C HIS A 221 -5.81 10.76 8.57
N MET A 222 -5.14 11.02 9.70
CA MET A 222 -3.76 10.57 9.89
C MET A 222 -3.67 9.12 10.32
N SER A 223 -4.64 8.64 11.09
CA SER A 223 -4.70 7.25 11.52
C SER A 223 -4.77 6.28 10.35
N LEU A 224 -5.35 6.66 9.21
CA LEU A 224 -5.37 5.86 7.99
C LEU A 224 -3.98 5.42 7.52
N VAL A 225 -2.97 6.23 7.74
CA VAL A 225 -1.60 5.93 7.30
C VAL A 225 -0.64 5.60 8.45
N THR A 226 -1.04 5.78 9.72
CA THR A 226 -0.16 5.58 10.87
C THR A 226 -0.55 4.42 11.78
N ASN A 227 -1.82 3.95 11.75
CA ASN A 227 -2.31 2.91 12.66
C ASN A 227 -1.81 1.49 12.35
N GLY A 228 -1.26 1.26 11.16
CA GLY A 228 -0.80 -0.05 10.69
C GLY A 228 -1.93 -1.03 10.37
N ILE A 229 -3.16 -0.55 10.14
CA ILE A 229 -4.36 -1.34 9.84
C ILE A 229 -4.80 -1.12 8.40
N ALA A 230 -5.05 0.13 7.99
CA ALA A 230 -5.68 0.44 6.72
C ALA A 230 -4.81 0.02 5.52
N ILE A 231 -3.54 0.44 5.45
CA ILE A 231 -2.65 0.11 4.33
C ILE A 231 -2.51 -1.42 4.13
N PRO A 232 -2.16 -2.24 5.15
CA PRO A 232 -2.08 -3.68 4.96
C PRO A 232 -3.39 -4.34 4.51
N ILE A 233 -4.53 -3.86 5.02
CA ILE A 233 -5.85 -4.42 4.66
C ILE A 233 -6.20 -4.12 3.21
N VAL A 234 -6.05 -2.88 2.74
CA VAL A 234 -6.34 -2.54 1.34
C VAL A 234 -5.37 -3.21 0.37
N LEU A 235 -4.11 -3.39 0.75
CA LEU A 235 -3.14 -4.13 -0.05
C LEU A 235 -3.49 -5.61 -0.17
N ARG A 236 -3.97 -6.28 0.90
CA ARG A 236 -4.45 -7.65 0.83
C ARG A 236 -5.73 -7.83 0.01
N ALA A 237 -6.48 -6.76 -0.21
CA ALA A 237 -7.63 -6.77 -1.10
C ALA A 237 -7.23 -6.81 -2.59
N LEU A 238 -5.94 -6.60 -2.91
CA LEU A 238 -5.45 -6.64 -4.29
C LEU A 238 -5.34 -8.08 -4.82
N ALA A 239 -5.45 -8.22 -6.14
CA ALA A 239 -5.19 -9.48 -6.85
C ALA A 239 -3.68 -9.69 -7.12
N VAL A 240 -2.80 -9.18 -6.27
CA VAL A 240 -1.35 -9.40 -6.33
C VAL A 240 -1.00 -10.70 -5.59
N PRO A 241 -0.04 -11.50 -6.07
CA PRO A 241 0.38 -12.71 -5.37
C PRO A 241 0.79 -12.43 -3.93
N ILE A 242 0.39 -13.32 -3.02
CA ILE A 242 0.80 -13.30 -1.62
C ILE A 242 2.07 -14.14 -1.48
N ILE A 243 3.05 -13.65 -0.76
CA ILE A 243 4.25 -14.39 -0.42
C ILE A 243 3.86 -15.50 0.57
N ALA A 244 4.16 -16.75 0.22
CA ALA A 244 4.01 -17.85 1.15
C ALA A 244 4.90 -17.58 2.39
N PRO A 245 4.39 -17.79 3.62
CA PRO A 245 5.25 -17.71 4.80
C PRO A 245 6.40 -18.69 4.61
N SER A 246 7.64 -18.23 4.82
CA SER A 246 8.81 -19.08 4.71
C SER A 246 8.64 -20.28 5.65
N SER A 247 8.64 -21.48 5.10
CA SER A 247 8.52 -22.75 5.81
C SER A 247 9.84 -23.15 6.52
N SER A 248 10.55 -22.17 7.10
CA SER A 248 11.72 -22.41 7.91
C SER A 248 11.27 -22.92 9.28
N HIS A 249 10.96 -24.22 9.39
CA HIS A 249 11.07 -25.09 10.59
C HIS A 249 10.18 -26.35 10.49
N ALA A 250 10.36 -27.10 9.43
CA ALA A 250 9.79 -28.45 9.38
C ALA A 250 10.81 -29.49 8.87
N SER A 251 12.05 -29.41 9.36
CA SER A 251 13.02 -30.49 9.09
C SER A 251 14.08 -30.52 10.18
N GLU A 252 13.68 -31.03 11.36
CA GLU A 252 14.60 -31.69 12.29
C GLU A 252 13.80 -32.30 13.45
N ARG A 253 13.07 -33.38 13.17
CA ARG A 253 12.76 -34.44 14.12
C ARG A 253 12.32 -35.69 13.35
N ALA A 254 13.26 -36.50 12.98
CA ALA A 254 13.04 -37.90 12.77
C ALA A 254 14.05 -38.68 13.67
N PRO A 255 13.62 -39.79 14.22
CA PRO A 255 14.11 -40.41 15.44
C PRO A 255 15.51 -41.01 15.36
#